data_d04caf50f517e3c416f3ea62a88d1309
#
_entry.id   d04caf50f517e3c416f3ea62a88d1309
#
_cell.length_a   1.000
_cell.length_b   1.000
_cell.length_c   1.000
_cell.angle_alpha   90.00
_cell.angle_beta   90.00
_cell.angle_gamma   90.00
#
_symmetry.space_group_name_H-M   'P 1'
#
loop_
_entity.id
_entity.type
_entity.pdbx_description
1 polymer ?
#
loop_
_entity_poly.entity_id
_entity_poly.type
_entity_poly.pdbx_seq_one_letter_code
_entity_poly.pdbx_strand_id
1 'polypeptide(L)'
;MQPTDYHQRIIDYYKVSENSYKDAWDLKNSFAIHYGYWDETVRSFRQSLTKMNEVMAITAHIKPSDKVLDAGCGVGGSSIFLANWIGCKVTGITLSEDQLQQAIENAKNKNVEPLVDFRVMDYCATNFPDESFDVVWGCESICYADDKEKF
;
A
#
# COMPACT_ATOMS: atom_id res chain seq x y z
N MET A 1 -10.35 5.78 14.70
CA MET A 1 -9.21 6.54 15.29
C MET A 1 -9.43 8.02 15.00
N GLN A 2 -9.14 8.94 15.95
CA GLN A 2 -9.07 10.36 15.63
C GLN A 2 -7.62 10.70 15.24
N PRO A 3 -7.38 11.29 14.07
CA PRO A 3 -6.04 11.63 13.64
C PRO A 3 -5.44 12.71 14.55
N THR A 4 -4.13 12.60 14.83
CA THR A 4 -3.36 13.69 15.44
C THR A 4 -3.14 14.83 14.45
N ASP A 5 -2.67 16.01 14.91
CA ASP A 5 -2.32 17.12 14.00
C ASP A 5 -1.24 16.70 12.99
N TYR A 6 -0.34 15.79 13.36
CA TYR A 6 0.66 15.24 12.45
C TYR A 6 0.02 14.35 11.37
N HIS A 7 -0.86 13.44 11.77
CA HIS A 7 -1.60 12.58 10.83
C HIS A 7 -2.46 13.43 9.87
N GLN A 8 -3.12 14.48 10.38
CA GLN A 8 -3.93 15.36 9.53
C GLN A 8 -3.09 16.04 8.44
N ARG A 9 -1.86 16.46 8.76
CA ARG A 9 -0.95 17.05 7.74
C ARG A 9 -0.56 16.03 6.66
N ILE A 10 -0.38 14.76 7.00
CA ILE A 10 -0.11 13.71 6.02
C ILE A 10 -1.34 13.50 5.11
N ILE A 11 -2.53 13.40 5.71
CA ILE A 11 -3.79 13.24 4.97
C ILE A 11 -3.98 14.41 4.00
N ASP A 12 -3.81 15.65 4.48
CA ASP A 12 -3.98 16.87 3.68
C ASP A 12 -2.94 16.95 2.54
N TYR A 13 -1.69 16.54 2.80
CA TYR A 13 -0.66 16.47 1.77
C TYR A 13 -1.08 15.54 0.62
N TYR A 14 -1.49 14.33 0.91
CA TYR A 14 -1.92 13.39 -0.12
C TYR A 14 -3.20 13.84 -0.84
N LYS A 15 -4.13 14.46 -0.13
CA LYS A 15 -5.35 15.02 -0.71
C LYS A 15 -5.05 16.15 -1.71
N VAL A 16 -4.17 17.07 -1.36
CA VAL A 16 -3.75 18.19 -2.25
C VAL A 16 -2.94 17.65 -3.43
N SER A 17 -2.09 16.66 -3.22
CA SER A 17 -1.20 16.09 -4.24
C SER A 17 -1.89 15.06 -5.14
N GLU A 18 -3.11 14.63 -4.85
CA GLU A 18 -3.82 13.56 -5.55
C GLU A 18 -3.90 13.77 -7.07
N ASN A 19 -4.22 15.00 -7.51
CA ASN A 19 -4.28 15.31 -8.93
C ASN A 19 -2.93 15.19 -9.62
N SER A 20 -1.85 15.62 -8.94
CA SER A 20 -0.48 15.46 -9.46
C SER A 20 -0.10 13.99 -9.61
N TYR A 21 -0.51 13.14 -8.66
CA TYR A 21 -0.30 11.70 -8.75
C TYR A 21 -1.15 11.06 -9.85
N LYS A 22 -2.39 11.52 -10.06
CA LYS A 22 -3.23 11.05 -11.17
C LYS A 22 -2.59 11.32 -12.54
N ASP A 23 -2.00 12.49 -12.71
CA ASP A 23 -1.39 12.90 -13.99
C ASP A 23 0.02 12.32 -14.19
N ALA A 24 0.90 12.44 -13.18
CA ALA A 24 2.31 12.07 -13.32
C ALA A 24 2.55 10.56 -13.10
N TRP A 25 1.82 9.91 -12.20
CA TRP A 25 1.98 8.48 -11.85
C TRP A 25 0.96 7.57 -12.54
N ASP A 26 0.06 8.12 -13.37
CA ASP A 26 -1.04 7.33 -13.94
C ASP A 26 -1.79 6.55 -12.85
N LEU A 27 -2.06 7.21 -11.72
CA LEU A 27 -2.59 6.60 -10.50
C LEU A 27 -3.84 5.77 -10.76
N LYS A 28 -4.68 6.21 -11.70
CA LYS A 28 -5.92 5.52 -12.10
C LYS A 28 -5.68 4.09 -12.60
N ASN A 29 -4.50 3.81 -13.16
CA ASN A 29 -4.18 2.50 -13.73
C ASN A 29 -3.07 1.77 -12.95
N SER A 30 -2.12 2.53 -12.39
CA SER A 30 -1.00 1.98 -11.63
C SER A 30 -1.37 1.68 -10.18
N PHE A 31 -2.29 2.47 -9.59
CA PHE A 31 -2.63 2.50 -8.16
C PHE A 31 -1.41 2.75 -7.26
N ALA A 32 -0.28 3.22 -7.82
CA ALA A 32 0.98 3.37 -7.12
C ALA A 32 1.26 4.82 -6.78
N ILE A 33 1.70 5.07 -5.54
CA ILE A 33 2.16 6.38 -5.04
C ILE A 33 3.64 6.28 -4.60
N HIS A 34 4.34 5.25 -5.04
CA HIS A 34 5.75 4.99 -4.78
C HIS A 34 6.57 5.14 -6.06
N TYR A 35 7.90 5.28 -5.94
CA TYR A 35 8.81 5.26 -7.09
C TYR A 35 8.95 3.86 -7.69
N GLY A 36 9.46 3.82 -8.93
CA GLY A 36 9.69 2.58 -9.65
C GLY A 36 11.09 2.01 -9.44
N TYR A 37 11.22 0.70 -9.59
CA TYR A 37 12.51 0.02 -9.70
C TYR A 37 12.87 -0.16 -11.18
N TRP A 38 14.10 0.22 -11.56
CA TRP A 38 14.58 0.18 -12.93
C TRP A 38 15.73 -0.81 -13.07
N ASP A 39 15.57 -1.73 -14.01
CA ASP A 39 16.61 -2.65 -14.48
C ASP A 39 16.60 -2.72 -16.02
N GLU A 40 17.42 -3.59 -16.60
CA GLU A 40 17.53 -3.77 -18.04
C GLU A 40 16.25 -4.31 -18.70
N THR A 41 15.29 -4.82 -17.95
CA THR A 41 14.02 -5.34 -18.49
C THR A 41 12.91 -4.29 -18.55
N VAL A 42 13.03 -3.20 -17.80
CA VAL A 42 12.01 -2.16 -17.66
C VAL A 42 12.10 -1.16 -18.82
N ARG A 43 10.98 -0.85 -19.46
CA ARG A 43 10.90 0.04 -20.66
C ARG A 43 9.97 1.23 -20.46
N SER A 44 9.22 1.30 -19.36
CA SER A 44 8.30 2.39 -19.07
C SER A 44 8.17 2.65 -17.59
N PHE A 45 7.73 3.86 -17.24
CA PHE A 45 7.51 4.23 -15.84
C PHE A 45 6.48 3.30 -15.17
N ARG A 46 5.38 2.95 -15.85
CA ARG A 46 4.40 1.98 -15.32
C ARG A 46 5.03 0.62 -15.04
N GLN A 47 5.87 0.12 -15.93
CA GLN A 47 6.59 -1.14 -15.67
C GLN A 47 7.50 -1.04 -14.46
N SER A 48 8.16 0.10 -14.24
CA SER A 48 9.03 0.28 -13.07
C SER A 48 8.26 0.24 -11.75
N LEU A 49 7.03 0.76 -11.71
CA LEU A 49 6.16 0.68 -10.53
C LEU A 49 5.77 -0.78 -10.20
N THR A 50 5.36 -1.54 -11.21
CA THR A 50 5.09 -2.98 -11.05
C THR A 50 6.37 -3.72 -10.64
N LYS A 51 7.51 -3.39 -11.25
CA LYS A 51 8.80 -4.01 -10.95
C LYS A 51 9.25 -3.78 -9.51
N MET A 52 8.96 -2.61 -8.93
CA MET A 52 9.22 -2.34 -7.52
C MET A 52 8.50 -3.37 -6.63
N ASN A 53 7.21 -3.57 -6.86
CA ASN A 53 6.43 -4.55 -6.11
C ASN A 53 6.94 -6.00 -6.33
N GLU A 54 7.31 -6.38 -7.57
CA GLU A 54 7.90 -7.69 -7.86
C GLU A 54 9.19 -7.93 -7.09
N VAL A 55 10.14 -7.00 -7.16
CA VAL A 55 11.44 -7.11 -6.49
C VAL A 55 11.30 -7.21 -4.98
N MET A 56 10.45 -6.37 -4.38
CA MET A 56 10.18 -6.41 -2.95
C MET A 56 9.54 -7.74 -2.54
N ALA A 57 8.52 -8.21 -3.26
CA ALA A 57 7.82 -9.46 -2.94
C ALA A 57 8.73 -10.70 -3.07
N ILE A 58 9.57 -10.75 -4.11
CA ILE A 58 10.58 -11.81 -4.29
C ILE A 58 11.60 -11.77 -3.15
N THR A 59 12.10 -10.57 -2.81
CA THR A 59 13.10 -10.41 -1.73
C THR A 59 12.54 -10.80 -0.37
N ALA A 60 11.29 -10.50 -0.10
CA ALA A 60 10.59 -10.90 1.13
C ALA A 60 10.12 -12.36 1.11
N HIS A 61 10.31 -13.08 0.01
CA HIS A 61 9.90 -14.50 -0.16
C HIS A 61 8.40 -14.73 0.13
N ILE A 62 7.53 -13.81 -0.24
CA ILE A 62 6.09 -13.89 0.04
C ILE A 62 5.48 -15.10 -0.70
N LYS A 63 4.62 -15.84 0.02
CA LYS A 63 3.97 -17.07 -0.46
C LYS A 63 2.45 -16.90 -0.51
N PRO A 64 1.73 -17.71 -1.30
CA PRO A 64 0.27 -17.69 -1.32
C PRO A 64 -0.42 -17.95 0.02
N SER A 65 0.27 -18.67 0.94
CA SER A 65 -0.24 -18.96 2.29
C SER A 65 -0.10 -17.81 3.26
N ASP A 66 0.71 -16.80 2.94
CA ASP A 66 1.09 -15.76 3.87
C ASP A 66 -0.03 -14.73 4.07
N LYS A 67 -0.06 -14.18 5.26
CA LYS A 67 -0.86 -12.99 5.62
C LYS A 67 0.07 -11.79 5.64
N VAL A 68 -0.20 -10.82 4.80
CA VAL A 68 0.61 -9.61 4.65
C VAL A 68 -0.12 -8.42 5.27
N LEU A 69 0.57 -7.63 6.10
CA LEU A 69 0.14 -6.30 6.49
C LEU A 69 0.78 -5.27 5.57
N ASP A 70 -0.01 -4.54 4.78
CA ASP A 70 0.46 -3.40 3.99
C ASP A 70 0.32 -2.12 4.81
N ALA A 71 1.43 -1.71 5.44
CA ALA A 71 1.50 -0.58 6.36
C ALA A 71 1.64 0.74 5.60
N GLY A 72 0.51 1.40 5.37
CA GLY A 72 0.41 2.59 4.56
C GLY A 72 0.05 2.28 3.11
N CYS A 73 -1.00 1.50 2.92
CA CYS A 73 -1.43 0.97 1.62
C CYS A 73 -1.88 2.02 0.59
N GLY A 74 -2.08 3.27 1.01
CA GLY A 74 -2.62 4.31 0.13
C GLY A 74 -3.93 3.88 -0.53
N VAL A 75 -4.00 3.96 -1.84
CA VAL A 75 -5.18 3.54 -2.64
C VAL A 75 -5.17 2.03 -2.99
N GLY A 76 -4.35 1.24 -2.28
CA GLY A 76 -4.36 -0.23 -2.32
C GLY A 76 -3.48 -0.86 -3.41
N GLY A 77 -2.60 -0.11 -4.06
CA GLY A 77 -1.85 -0.61 -5.23
C GLY A 77 -1.01 -1.85 -4.94
N SER A 78 -0.14 -1.80 -3.92
CA SER A 78 0.70 -2.94 -3.52
C SER A 78 -0.15 -4.10 -3.00
N SER A 79 -1.16 -3.82 -2.16
CA SER A 79 -2.09 -4.84 -1.64
C SER A 79 -2.76 -5.62 -2.78
N ILE A 80 -3.31 -4.91 -3.76
CA ILE A 80 -3.99 -5.50 -4.93
C ILE A 80 -2.98 -6.29 -5.78
N PHE A 81 -1.78 -5.75 -5.98
CA PHE A 81 -0.72 -6.43 -6.71
C PHE A 81 -0.37 -7.77 -6.07
N LEU A 82 -0.10 -7.79 -4.75
CA LEU A 82 0.25 -9.00 -4.01
C LEU A 82 -0.87 -10.04 -4.05
N ALA A 83 -2.11 -9.61 -3.83
CA ALA A 83 -3.28 -10.49 -3.91
C ALA A 83 -3.45 -11.09 -5.31
N ASN A 84 -3.30 -10.29 -6.37
CA ASN A 84 -3.50 -10.74 -7.74
C ASN A 84 -2.34 -11.62 -8.27
N TRP A 85 -1.09 -11.24 -7.95
CA TRP A 85 0.09 -11.91 -8.51
C TRP A 85 0.51 -13.15 -7.73
N ILE A 86 0.43 -13.09 -6.39
CA ILE A 86 0.85 -14.17 -5.49
C ILE A 86 -0.34 -15.00 -5.01
N GLY A 87 -1.51 -14.38 -4.83
CA GLY A 87 -2.68 -15.01 -4.24
C GLY A 87 -2.68 -15.04 -2.72
N CYS A 88 -1.82 -14.25 -2.05
CA CYS A 88 -1.77 -14.16 -0.60
C CYS A 88 -2.89 -13.26 -0.05
N LYS A 89 -3.16 -13.37 1.25
CA LYS A 89 -4.10 -12.49 1.94
C LYS A 89 -3.40 -11.21 2.38
N VAL A 90 -3.99 -10.05 2.09
CA VAL A 90 -3.42 -8.75 2.45
C VAL A 90 -4.39 -7.93 3.26
N THR A 91 -3.93 -7.41 4.40
CA THR A 91 -4.63 -6.36 5.14
C THR A 91 -3.90 -5.05 4.90
N GLY A 92 -4.52 -4.13 4.19
CA GLY A 92 -3.98 -2.80 3.94
C GLY A 92 -4.51 -1.79 4.97
N ILE A 93 -3.61 -0.99 5.54
CA ILE A 93 -4.00 0.08 6.46
C ILE A 93 -3.54 1.44 5.95
N THR A 94 -4.37 2.45 6.13
CA THR A 94 -4.11 3.85 5.75
C THR A 94 -4.67 4.80 6.80
N LEU A 95 -4.15 6.02 6.87
CA LEU A 95 -4.69 7.08 7.72
C LEU A 95 -5.91 7.78 7.10
N SER A 96 -6.10 7.67 5.79
CA SER A 96 -7.09 8.43 5.01
C SER A 96 -8.33 7.60 4.69
N GLU A 97 -9.49 8.09 5.11
CA GLU A 97 -10.79 7.53 4.74
C GLU A 97 -11.03 7.60 3.21
N ASP A 98 -10.60 8.70 2.57
CA ASP A 98 -10.74 8.87 1.12
C ASP A 98 -9.90 7.81 0.38
N GLN A 99 -8.68 7.51 0.84
CA GLN A 99 -7.84 6.45 0.27
C GLN A 99 -8.41 5.06 0.54
N LEU A 100 -8.98 4.82 1.72
CA LEU A 100 -9.66 3.57 2.04
C LEU A 100 -10.76 3.26 1.03
N GLN A 101 -11.64 4.23 0.76
CA GLN A 101 -12.74 4.04 -0.20
C GLN A 101 -12.22 3.75 -1.61
N GLN A 102 -11.17 4.47 -2.03
CA GLN A 102 -10.52 4.20 -3.32
C GLN A 102 -9.89 2.80 -3.36
N ALA A 103 -9.22 2.35 -2.29
CA ALA A 103 -8.61 1.01 -2.23
C ALA A 103 -9.66 -0.10 -2.36
N ILE A 104 -10.80 0.04 -1.68
CA ILE A 104 -11.93 -0.91 -1.78
C ILE A 104 -12.47 -0.95 -3.21
N GLU A 105 -12.70 0.21 -3.83
CA GLU A 105 -13.17 0.28 -5.22
C GLU A 105 -12.16 -0.32 -6.22
N ASN A 106 -10.88 -0.02 -6.03
CA ASN A 106 -9.80 -0.55 -6.87
C ASN A 106 -9.71 -2.08 -6.77
N ALA A 107 -9.82 -2.65 -5.57
CA ALA A 107 -9.82 -4.10 -5.36
C ALA A 107 -11.01 -4.78 -6.05
N LYS A 108 -12.20 -4.17 -5.96
CA LYS A 108 -13.39 -4.62 -6.66
C LYS A 108 -13.19 -4.62 -8.18
N ASN A 109 -12.64 -3.54 -8.73
CA ASN A 109 -12.36 -3.43 -10.16
C ASN A 109 -11.32 -4.45 -10.66
N LYS A 110 -10.52 -5.02 -9.75
CA LYS A 110 -9.52 -6.05 -10.04
C LYS A 110 -9.95 -7.46 -9.64
N ASN A 111 -11.16 -7.63 -9.07
CA ASN A 111 -11.73 -8.89 -8.62
C ASN A 111 -10.84 -9.62 -7.59
N VAL A 112 -10.24 -8.87 -6.66
CA VAL A 112 -9.38 -9.41 -5.59
C VAL A 112 -9.96 -9.21 -4.18
N GLU A 113 -11.21 -8.73 -4.05
CA GLU A 113 -11.85 -8.46 -2.75
C GLU A 113 -11.80 -9.64 -1.77
N PRO A 114 -11.86 -10.91 -2.21
CA PRO A 114 -11.79 -12.03 -1.28
C PRO A 114 -10.43 -12.20 -0.59
N LEU A 115 -9.39 -11.55 -1.14
CA LEU A 115 -8.00 -11.66 -0.66
C LEU A 115 -7.52 -10.41 0.06
N VAL A 116 -8.26 -9.30 -0.01
CA VAL A 116 -7.84 -8.03 0.59
C VAL A 116 -8.86 -7.51 1.60
N ASP A 117 -8.35 -6.90 2.68
CA ASP A 117 -9.13 -6.17 3.67
C ASP A 117 -8.46 -4.82 3.92
N PHE A 118 -9.23 -3.73 3.90
CA PHE A 118 -8.68 -2.38 4.08
C PHE A 118 -9.28 -1.71 5.30
N ARG A 119 -8.44 -0.97 6.06
CA ARG A 119 -8.87 -0.30 7.30
C ARG A 119 -8.20 1.07 7.46
N VAL A 120 -8.92 2.00 8.11
CA VAL A 120 -8.28 3.22 8.62
C VAL A 120 -7.60 2.90 9.93
N MET A 121 -6.27 2.97 9.94
CA MET A 121 -5.45 2.64 11.10
C MET A 121 -4.06 3.28 10.98
N ASP A 122 -3.51 3.68 12.12
CA ASP A 122 -2.11 4.08 12.23
C ASP A 122 -1.24 2.83 12.43
N TYR A 123 -0.22 2.65 11.59
CA TYR A 123 0.67 1.49 11.70
C TYR A 123 1.59 1.55 12.93
N CYS A 124 1.78 2.74 13.56
CA CYS A 124 2.47 2.87 14.84
C CYS A 124 1.57 2.54 16.05
N ALA A 125 0.27 2.33 15.85
CA ALA A 125 -0.71 2.08 16.90
C ALA A 125 -1.79 1.08 16.45
N THR A 126 -1.35 -0.07 15.96
CA THR A 126 -2.27 -1.13 15.52
C THR A 126 -2.91 -1.85 16.71
N ASN A 127 -4.10 -2.42 16.47
CA ASN A 127 -4.81 -3.25 17.45
C ASN A 127 -4.92 -4.71 17.00
N PHE A 128 -4.05 -5.15 16.11
CA PHE A 128 -3.96 -6.55 15.74
C PHE A 128 -3.34 -7.36 16.89
N PRO A 129 -3.78 -8.61 17.10
CA PRO A 129 -3.07 -9.52 17.99
C PRO A 129 -1.61 -9.74 17.55
N ASP A 130 -0.75 -10.07 18.49
CA ASP A 130 0.62 -10.47 18.18
C ASP A 130 0.64 -11.63 17.19
N GLU A 131 1.66 -11.69 16.35
CA GLU A 131 1.86 -12.76 15.35
C GLU A 131 0.69 -12.91 14.34
N SER A 132 -0.06 -11.83 14.06
CA SER A 132 -1.20 -11.86 13.13
C SER A 132 -0.78 -11.96 11.66
N PHE A 133 0.45 -11.56 11.33
CA PHE A 133 0.96 -11.48 9.97
C PHE A 133 2.30 -12.19 9.83
N ASP A 134 2.52 -12.77 8.65
CA ASP A 134 3.79 -13.41 8.27
C ASP A 134 4.78 -12.39 7.70
N VAL A 135 4.26 -11.31 7.08
CA VAL A 135 5.04 -10.25 6.46
C VAL A 135 4.42 -8.89 6.77
N VAL A 136 5.26 -7.91 7.10
CA VAL A 136 4.89 -6.49 7.12
C VAL A 136 5.52 -5.82 5.90
N TRP A 137 4.68 -5.23 5.07
CA TRP A 137 5.04 -4.52 3.85
C TRP A 137 4.95 -3.02 4.08
N GLY A 138 5.99 -2.29 3.71
CA GLY A 138 6.02 -0.83 3.80
C GLY A 138 6.77 -0.23 2.62
N CYS A 139 6.05 0.10 1.55
CA CYS A 139 6.62 0.70 0.35
C CYS A 139 6.48 2.22 0.40
N GLU A 140 7.56 2.92 0.76
CA GLU A 140 7.65 4.38 0.86
C GLU A 140 6.62 5.03 1.82
N SER A 141 6.07 4.26 2.74
CA SER A 141 5.10 4.71 3.76
C SER A 141 5.75 4.93 5.13
N ILE A 142 6.73 4.09 5.50
CA ILE A 142 7.35 4.07 6.84
C ILE A 142 8.11 5.37 7.15
N CYS A 143 8.52 6.13 6.13
CA CYS A 143 9.14 7.44 6.31
C CYS A 143 8.27 8.44 7.09
N TYR A 144 6.95 8.25 7.08
CA TYR A 144 5.97 9.06 7.81
C TYR A 144 5.68 8.57 9.24
N ALA A 145 6.35 7.53 9.73
CA ALA A 145 6.25 7.17 11.14
C ALA A 145 6.82 8.32 11.99
N ASP A 146 6.02 8.85 12.92
CA ASP A 146 6.46 9.88 13.87
C ASP A 146 7.44 9.31 14.90
N ASP A 147 7.27 8.05 15.22
CA ASP A 147 8.17 7.26 16.06
C ASP A 147 8.49 5.93 15.36
N LYS A 148 9.70 5.83 14.81
CA LYS A 148 10.13 4.65 14.05
C LYS A 148 10.44 3.43 14.93
N GLU A 149 10.59 3.62 16.23
CA GLU A 149 10.79 2.51 17.18
C GLU A 149 9.46 1.80 17.51
N LYS A 150 8.33 2.46 17.23
CA LYS A 150 6.99 1.89 17.41
C LYS A 150 6.44 1.19 16.17
N PHE A 151 7.07 1.38 15.04
CA PHE A 151 6.75 0.64 13.83
C PHE A 151 7.33 -0.77 13.90
#